data_5cdc5dfd5bc94d6d6f8b677d9749514d
#
_entry.id   5cdc5dfd5bc94d6d6f8b677d9749514d
#
_cell.length_a   1.000
_cell.length_b   1.000
_cell.length_c   1.000
_cell.angle_alpha   90.00
_cell.angle_beta   90.00
_cell.angle_gamma   90.00
#
_symmetry.space_group_name_H-M   'P 1'
#
loop_
_entity.id
_entity.type
_entity.pdbx_description
1 polymer ?
#
loop_
_entity_poly.entity_id
_entity_poly.type
_entity_poly.pdbx_seq_one_letter_code
_entity_poly.pdbx_strand_id
1 'polypeptide(L)'
;MTLSWRAHRPIDTDSAGTYADGIASRVAIPRAVELMAGRVDDMLLVTDEDLRAAQAELTTELGIMVEGAAAASWAGLLARPRPDGAALLIVTGSNI
;
A
#
# COMPACT_ATOMS: atom_id res chain seq x y z
N MET A 1 -6.38 -4.67 -5.86
CA MET A 1 -5.54 -5.90 -5.85
C MET A 1 -5.83 -6.85 -4.70
N THR A 2 -6.18 -6.36 -3.52
CA THR A 2 -6.46 -7.22 -2.34
C THR A 2 -7.54 -8.28 -2.61
N LEU A 3 -8.65 -7.91 -3.27
CA LEU A 3 -9.70 -8.86 -3.64
C LEU A 3 -9.18 -9.93 -4.60
N SER A 4 -8.38 -9.52 -5.59
CA SER A 4 -7.79 -10.44 -6.56
C SER A 4 -6.80 -11.41 -5.91
N TRP A 5 -5.96 -10.91 -5.02
CA TRP A 5 -5.01 -11.72 -4.28
C TRP A 5 -5.72 -12.77 -3.40
N ARG A 6 -6.76 -12.35 -2.67
CA ARG A 6 -7.55 -13.26 -1.82
C ARG A 6 -8.29 -14.32 -2.63
N ALA A 7 -8.81 -13.95 -3.81
CA ALA A 7 -9.56 -14.84 -4.68
C ALA A 7 -8.68 -15.72 -5.59
N HIS A 8 -7.38 -15.45 -5.66
CA HIS A 8 -6.42 -16.09 -6.58
C HIS A 8 -6.82 -15.95 -8.06
N ARG A 9 -7.49 -14.86 -8.41
CA ARG A 9 -7.90 -14.52 -9.78
C ARG A 9 -8.11 -13.03 -9.92
N PRO A 10 -8.00 -12.47 -11.14
CA PRO A 10 -8.28 -11.07 -11.38
C PRO A 10 -9.72 -10.71 -11.02
N ILE A 11 -9.88 -9.66 -10.19
CA ILE A 11 -11.17 -9.07 -9.87
C ILE A 11 -11.04 -7.56 -10.07
N ASP A 12 -11.82 -7.04 -11.01
CA ASP A 12 -11.93 -5.61 -11.25
C ASP A 12 -12.95 -5.00 -10.29
N THR A 13 -12.77 -3.73 -9.97
CA THR A 13 -13.70 -2.96 -9.15
C THR A 13 -14.25 -1.77 -9.93
N ASP A 14 -15.41 -1.25 -9.53
CA ASP A 14 -16.02 -0.08 -10.18
C ASP A 14 -15.30 1.22 -9.85
N SER A 15 -14.62 1.25 -8.72
CA SER A 15 -13.89 2.43 -8.27
C SER A 15 -12.63 2.05 -7.50
N ALA A 16 -11.70 3.00 -7.42
CA ALA A 16 -10.55 2.98 -6.54
C ALA A 16 -10.50 4.34 -5.84
N GLY A 17 -11.39 4.53 -4.87
CA GLY A 17 -11.65 5.80 -4.21
C GLY A 17 -10.59 6.18 -3.19
N THR A 18 -9.39 6.52 -3.66
CA THR A 18 -8.29 7.00 -2.83
C THR A 18 -7.56 8.16 -3.50
N TYR A 19 -7.01 9.08 -2.70
CA TYR A 19 -6.13 10.13 -3.22
C TYR A 19 -4.73 9.61 -3.58
N ALA A 20 -4.37 8.42 -3.10
CA ALA A 20 -3.10 7.76 -3.39
C ALA A 20 -3.14 7.11 -4.78
N ASP A 21 -3.11 7.94 -5.82
CA ASP A 21 -3.32 7.52 -7.21
C ASP A 21 -2.29 6.50 -7.71
N GLY A 22 -1.07 6.53 -7.18
CA GLY A 22 -0.02 5.56 -7.52
C GLY A 22 -0.35 4.10 -7.17
N ILE A 23 -1.31 3.88 -6.27
CA ILE A 23 -1.79 2.54 -5.90
C ILE A 23 -3.29 2.35 -6.14
N ALA A 24 -3.93 3.32 -6.78
CA ALA A 24 -5.36 3.31 -7.08
C ALA A 24 -5.66 2.43 -8.30
N SER A 25 -5.53 1.13 -8.16
CA SER A 25 -5.76 0.18 -9.23
C SER A 25 -7.16 -0.41 -9.15
N ARG A 26 -7.98 -0.11 -10.17
CA ARG A 26 -9.33 -0.61 -10.33
C ARG A 26 -9.37 -1.92 -11.14
N VAL A 27 -8.48 -2.03 -12.12
CA VAL A 27 -8.38 -3.19 -13.01
C VAL A 27 -7.23 -4.09 -12.57
N ALA A 28 -7.53 -5.36 -12.35
CA ALA A 28 -6.52 -6.33 -11.94
C ALA A 28 -5.83 -6.93 -13.16
N ILE A 29 -4.50 -6.78 -13.21
CA ILE A 29 -3.68 -7.37 -14.27
C ILE A 29 -3.43 -8.84 -13.92
N PRO A 30 -3.86 -9.81 -14.76
CA PRO A 30 -3.75 -11.24 -14.46
C PRO A 30 -2.33 -11.68 -14.09
N ARG A 31 -1.33 -11.19 -14.81
CA ARG A 31 0.07 -11.53 -14.54
C ARG A 31 0.54 -11.05 -13.15
N ALA A 32 0.08 -9.89 -12.71
CA ALA A 32 0.41 -9.38 -11.38
C ALA A 32 -0.20 -10.26 -10.28
N VAL A 33 -1.45 -10.68 -10.46
CA VAL A 33 -2.13 -11.59 -9.52
C VAL A 33 -1.40 -12.92 -9.44
N GLU A 34 -1.01 -13.48 -10.58
CA GLU A 34 -0.23 -14.72 -10.66
C GLU A 34 1.12 -14.60 -9.93
N LEU A 35 1.84 -13.49 -10.14
CA LEU A 35 3.14 -13.25 -9.51
C LEU A 35 3.05 -13.08 -8.00
N MET A 36 1.95 -12.56 -7.48
CA MET A 36 1.74 -12.41 -6.04
C MET A 36 1.44 -13.73 -5.34
N ALA A 37 0.89 -14.69 -6.05
CA ALA A 37 0.54 -16.00 -5.49
C ALA A 37 1.80 -16.69 -4.92
N GLY A 38 1.74 -17.06 -3.65
CA GLY A 38 2.86 -17.72 -2.95
C GLY A 38 4.05 -16.81 -2.61
N ARG A 39 4.02 -15.52 -2.99
CA ARG A 39 5.09 -14.56 -2.70
C ARG A 39 4.69 -13.46 -1.72
N VAL A 40 3.41 -13.16 -1.65
CA VAL A 40 2.86 -12.17 -0.72
C VAL A 40 2.20 -12.92 0.44
N ASP A 41 2.69 -12.69 1.64
CA ASP A 41 2.21 -13.38 2.83
C ASP A 41 0.89 -12.81 3.33
N ASP A 42 0.70 -11.49 3.21
CA ASP A 42 -0.50 -10.83 3.69
C ASP A 42 -0.74 -9.51 2.93
N MET A 43 -1.99 -9.06 2.91
CA MET A 43 -2.39 -7.75 2.40
C MET A 43 -3.26 -7.03 3.41
N LEU A 44 -2.85 -5.83 3.75
CA LEU A 44 -3.56 -4.96 4.67
C LEU A 44 -4.26 -3.83 3.91
N LEU A 45 -5.44 -3.48 4.37
CA LEU A 45 -6.13 -2.29 3.91
C LEU A 45 -5.92 -1.16 4.92
N VAL A 46 -5.59 0.01 4.43
CA VAL A 46 -5.46 1.23 5.21
C VAL A 46 -6.39 2.29 4.62
N THR A 47 -6.84 3.22 5.45
CA THR A 47 -7.69 4.32 5.01
C THR A 47 -6.86 5.47 4.44
N ASP A 48 -7.52 6.38 3.70
CA ASP A 48 -6.88 7.62 3.26
C ASP A 48 -6.41 8.49 4.44
N GLU A 49 -7.13 8.44 5.56
CA GLU A 49 -6.73 9.11 6.80
C GLU A 49 -5.42 8.53 7.35
N ASP A 50 -5.31 7.20 7.39
CA ASP A 50 -4.08 6.51 7.80
C ASP A 50 -2.91 6.89 6.88
N LEU A 51 -3.15 6.97 5.58
CA LEU A 51 -2.14 7.38 4.60
C LEU A 51 -1.67 8.81 4.82
N ARG A 52 -2.59 9.75 5.08
CA ARG A 52 -2.22 11.15 5.35
C ARG A 52 -1.43 11.29 6.63
N ALA A 53 -1.81 10.58 7.68
CA ALA A 53 -1.07 10.57 8.94
C ALA A 53 0.34 10.00 8.75
N ALA A 54 0.45 8.88 8.05
CA ALA A 54 1.74 8.25 7.74
C ALA A 54 2.61 9.14 6.85
N GLN A 55 2.01 9.82 5.88
CA GLN A 55 2.71 10.77 5.01
C GLN A 55 3.32 11.93 5.79
N ALA A 56 2.56 12.51 6.72
CA ALA A 56 3.04 13.59 7.57
C ALA A 56 4.19 13.11 8.48
N GLU A 57 4.05 11.94 9.08
CA GLU A 57 5.06 11.37 9.96
C GLU A 57 6.37 11.05 9.20
N LEU A 58 6.27 10.41 8.03
CA LEU A 58 7.43 10.12 7.18
C LEU A 58 8.14 11.39 6.72
N THR A 59 7.38 12.42 6.35
CA THR A 59 7.96 13.72 5.95
C THR A 59 8.76 14.32 7.09
N THR A 60 8.24 14.25 8.31
CA THR A 60 8.92 14.74 9.51
C THR A 60 10.18 13.93 9.81
N GLU A 61 10.10 12.60 9.77
CA GLU A 61 11.22 11.71 10.12
C GLU A 61 12.33 11.72 9.07
N LEU A 62 11.98 11.72 7.79
CA LEU A 62 12.96 11.64 6.69
C LEU A 62 13.43 13.02 6.22
N GLY A 63 12.71 14.09 6.53
CA GLY A 63 13.00 15.43 6.02
C GLY A 63 12.74 15.60 4.53
N ILE A 64 11.97 14.68 3.92
CA ILE A 64 11.58 14.72 2.51
C ILE A 64 10.07 14.61 2.39
N MET A 65 9.51 15.21 1.34
CA MET A 65 8.09 15.06 1.04
C MET A 65 7.86 13.75 0.31
N VAL A 66 6.91 12.96 0.77
CA VAL A 66 6.52 11.69 0.15
C VAL A 66 5.07 11.77 -0.34
N GLU A 67 4.77 11.08 -1.42
CA GLU A 67 3.39 10.98 -1.93
C GLU A 67 2.54 10.00 -1.12
N GLY A 68 1.21 10.09 -1.24
CA GLY A 68 0.30 9.23 -0.49
C GLY A 68 0.53 7.74 -0.72
N ALA A 69 0.75 7.34 -1.96
CA ALA A 69 1.06 5.94 -2.31
C ALA A 69 2.35 5.45 -1.65
N ALA A 70 3.37 6.30 -1.56
CA ALA A 70 4.64 5.96 -0.92
C ALA A 70 4.51 5.79 0.60
N ALA A 71 3.52 6.40 1.22
CA ALA A 71 3.26 6.28 2.66
C ALA A 71 2.54 4.98 3.05
N ALA A 72 2.08 4.20 2.08
CA ALA A 72 1.28 3.00 2.34
C ALA A 72 2.02 1.96 3.18
N SER A 73 3.32 1.78 2.96
CA SER A 73 4.13 0.84 3.74
C SER A 73 4.20 1.24 5.22
N TRP A 74 4.37 2.54 5.49
CA TRP A 74 4.38 3.07 6.86
C TRP A 74 3.01 2.97 7.52
N ALA A 75 1.94 3.33 6.80
CA ALA A 75 0.57 3.19 7.29
C ALA A 75 0.25 1.74 7.65
N GLY A 76 0.67 0.79 6.81
CA GLY A 76 0.51 -0.64 7.09
C GLY A 76 1.25 -1.09 8.34
N LEU A 77 2.47 -0.60 8.57
CA LEU A 77 3.23 -0.92 9.78
C LEU A 77 2.54 -0.38 11.04
N LEU A 78 2.03 0.85 10.98
CA LEU A 78 1.33 1.47 12.11
C LEU A 78 -0.01 0.77 12.42
N ALA A 79 -0.66 0.18 11.43
CA ALA A 79 -1.96 -0.49 11.56
C ALA A 79 -1.88 -1.88 12.19
N ARG A 80 -0.69 -2.43 12.40
CA ARG A 80 -0.50 -3.75 13.00
C ARG A 80 0.44 -3.67 14.19
N PRO A 81 0.39 -4.70 15.09
CA PRO A 81 1.45 -4.89 16.09
C PRO A 81 2.81 -4.95 15.41
N ARG A 82 3.79 -4.26 15.95
CA ARG A 82 5.15 -4.27 15.40
C ARG A 82 5.70 -5.69 15.42
N PRO A 83 6.32 -6.14 14.31
CA PRO A 83 6.99 -7.43 14.31
C PRO A 83 8.20 -7.39 15.25
N ASP A 84 8.56 -8.56 15.79
CA ASP A 84 9.83 -8.72 16.50
C ASP A 84 10.98 -8.53 15.52
N GLY A 85 11.95 -7.69 15.86
CA GLY A 85 13.10 -7.40 15.03
C GLY A 85 12.90 -6.24 14.06
N ALA A 86 13.70 -6.21 13.00
CA ALA A 86 13.72 -5.12 12.03
C ALA A 86 12.64 -5.26 10.96
N ALA A 87 12.09 -4.12 10.53
CA ALA A 87 11.18 -4.05 9.38
C ALA A 87 11.81 -3.19 8.27
N LEU A 88 11.75 -3.67 7.03
CA LEU A 88 12.14 -2.90 5.86
C LEU A 88 10.89 -2.34 5.20
N LEU A 89 10.81 -1.03 5.04
CA LEU A 89 9.71 -0.34 4.39
C LEU A 89 10.18 0.27 3.08
N ILE A 90 9.43 0.02 2.01
CA ILE A 90 9.73 0.62 0.71
C ILE A 90 8.91 1.90 0.57
N VAL A 91 9.62 3.03 0.38
CA VAL A 91 9.05 4.34 0.09
C VAL A 91 9.30 4.64 -1.38
N THR A 92 8.25 4.57 -2.19
CA THR A 92 8.38 4.47 -3.64
C THR A 92 8.50 5.80 -4.37
N GLY A 93 8.09 6.90 -3.78
CA GLY A 93 8.20 8.17 -4.50
C GLY A 93 7.74 9.41 -3.75
N SER A 94 7.93 10.54 -4.41
CA SER A 94 7.59 11.87 -3.91
C SER A 94 6.94 12.74 -4.98
N ASN A 95 6.14 12.14 -5.83
CA ASN A 95 5.38 12.83 -6.87
C ASN A 95 4.18 13.57 -6.26
N ILE A 96 4.42 14.79 -5.90
CA ILE A 96 3.45 15.66 -5.24
C ILE A 96 3.18 16.93 -6.01
#